data_f8198ab2ab61599e9edc10bfba227522
#
_entry.id   f8198ab2ab61599e9edc10bfba227522
#
_cell.length_a   1.000
_cell.length_b   1.000
_cell.length_c   1.000
_cell.angle_alpha   90.00
_cell.angle_beta   90.00
_cell.angle_gamma   90.00
#
_symmetry.space_group_name_H-M   'P 1'
#
loop_
_entity.id
_entity.type
_entity.pdbx_description
1 polymer ?
#
loop_
_entity_poly.entity_id
_entity_poly.type
_entity_poly.pdbx_seq_one_letter_code
_entity_poly.pdbx_strand_id
1 'polypeptide(L)'
;MSWLTDPQAWIAFATLTALEIVLGVDNVVFISILAGKLPPETRNKARQLGLGLAMFVRILLLLSIAWVVRLTAPLFTAIGQEISGRDLILMIGGLFLLAKSTHEMHGQLEADEGHSSKRVATSFTSVIVQILLLDIIFSLDSVITAVGMANDVSIMISAVVVAVIFMFLFAGAVSGFVERHPTIKMLALSFLLLIGVSLVAESLDFHIPKGYIYF
;
A
#
# COMPACT_ATOMS: atom_id res chain seq x y z
N MET A 1 6.90 6.72 29.51
CA MET A 1 7.65 6.60 28.23
C MET A 1 9.03 6.02 28.56
N SER A 2 9.07 4.72 28.90
CA SER A 2 10.30 4.00 29.25
C SER A 2 11.12 3.56 28.02
N TRP A 3 10.50 3.57 26.83
CA TRP A 3 11.14 3.11 25.61
C TRP A 3 12.23 4.06 25.06
N LEU A 4 12.27 5.35 25.49
CA LEU A 4 13.30 6.31 25.06
C LEU A 4 14.71 5.95 25.54
N THR A 5 14.82 5.15 26.60
CA THR A 5 16.10 4.71 27.18
C THR A 5 16.46 3.27 26.79
N ASP A 6 15.59 2.57 26.05
CA ASP A 6 15.79 1.19 25.66
C ASP A 6 16.41 1.11 24.24
N PRO A 7 17.64 0.59 24.08
CA PRO A 7 18.26 0.42 22.78
C PRO A 7 17.45 -0.48 21.83
N GLN A 8 16.76 -1.50 22.36
CA GLN A 8 15.93 -2.40 21.52
C GLN A 8 14.73 -1.66 20.93
N ALA A 9 14.13 -0.73 21.68
CA ALA A 9 13.05 0.11 21.19
C ALA A 9 13.49 1.01 20.02
N TRP A 10 14.71 1.55 20.07
CA TRP A 10 15.26 2.35 18.97
C TRP A 10 15.57 1.50 17.73
N ILE A 11 16.06 0.27 17.90
CA ILE A 11 16.28 -0.65 16.78
C ILE A 11 14.93 -1.00 16.14
N ALA A 12 13.92 -1.34 16.94
CA ALA A 12 12.57 -1.62 16.44
C ALA A 12 11.99 -0.39 15.70
N PHE A 13 12.10 0.80 16.27
CA PHE A 13 11.64 2.05 15.66
C PHE A 13 12.33 2.31 14.30
N ALA A 14 13.67 2.20 14.25
CA ALA A 14 14.42 2.42 13.02
C ALA A 14 14.07 1.39 11.94
N THR A 15 13.97 0.11 12.33
CA THR A 15 13.61 -0.98 11.41
C THR A 15 12.19 -0.82 10.88
N LEU A 16 11.22 -0.54 11.75
CA LEU A 16 9.83 -0.31 11.35
C LEU A 16 9.73 0.93 10.46
N THR A 17 10.42 2.03 10.79
CA THR A 17 10.43 3.23 9.96
C THR A 17 11.00 2.95 8.57
N ALA A 18 12.12 2.22 8.49
CA ALA A 18 12.72 1.84 7.23
C ALA A 18 11.78 0.95 6.39
N LEU A 19 11.15 -0.06 7.01
CA LEU A 19 10.16 -0.91 6.35
C LEU A 19 8.96 -0.10 5.85
N GLU A 20 8.41 0.79 6.69
CA GLU A 20 7.28 1.65 6.32
C GLU A 20 7.63 2.61 5.17
N ILE A 21 8.87 3.14 5.12
CA ILE A 21 9.33 3.97 4.01
C ILE A 21 9.44 3.13 2.73
N VAL A 22 10.07 1.95 2.78
CA VAL A 22 10.22 1.07 1.62
C VAL A 22 8.86 0.68 1.05
N LEU A 23 7.93 0.19 1.90
CA LEU A 23 6.56 -0.15 1.51
C LEU A 23 5.75 1.09 1.07
N GLY A 24 6.06 2.25 1.64
CA GLY A 24 5.39 3.51 1.36
C GLY A 24 5.77 4.14 0.04
N VAL A 25 6.97 3.87 -0.50
CA VAL A 25 7.39 4.37 -1.82
C VAL A 25 6.45 3.85 -2.90
N ASP A 26 6.07 2.58 -2.86
CA ASP A 26 5.12 1.99 -3.82
C ASP A 26 3.75 2.65 -3.72
N ASN A 27 3.29 2.93 -2.50
CA ASN A 27 2.04 3.66 -2.28
C ASN A 27 2.11 5.06 -2.89
N VAL A 28 3.23 5.80 -2.73
CA VAL A 28 3.42 7.12 -3.33
C VAL A 28 3.41 7.05 -4.86
N VAL A 29 4.09 6.06 -5.45
CA VAL A 29 4.11 5.85 -6.90
C VAL A 29 2.70 5.54 -7.42
N PHE A 30 1.98 4.66 -6.74
CA PHE A 30 0.62 4.30 -7.12
C PHE A 30 -0.36 5.48 -6.96
N ILE A 31 -0.30 6.20 -5.85
CA ILE A 31 -1.06 7.45 -5.65
C ILE A 31 -0.78 8.44 -6.79
N SER A 32 0.49 8.54 -7.23
CA SER A 32 0.89 9.40 -8.33
C SER A 32 0.26 8.98 -9.67
N ILE A 33 0.22 7.66 -9.94
CA ILE A 33 -0.41 7.10 -11.15
C ILE A 33 -1.91 7.39 -11.14
N LEU A 34 -2.59 7.16 -10.02
CA LEU A 34 -4.03 7.42 -9.90
C LEU A 34 -4.37 8.92 -9.96
N ALA A 35 -3.63 9.74 -9.21
CA ALA A 35 -3.80 11.19 -9.22
C ALA A 35 -3.50 11.81 -10.61
N GLY A 36 -2.57 11.22 -11.37
CA GLY A 36 -2.24 11.62 -12.73
C GLY A 36 -3.42 11.55 -13.71
N LYS A 37 -4.48 10.80 -13.39
CA LYS A 37 -5.72 10.73 -14.18
C LYS A 37 -6.63 11.93 -13.98
N LEU A 38 -6.41 12.69 -12.91
CA LEU A 38 -7.20 13.86 -12.59
C LEU A 38 -6.70 15.10 -13.37
N PRO A 39 -7.53 16.14 -13.51
CA PRO A 39 -7.09 17.42 -14.02
C PRO A 39 -5.89 17.97 -13.21
N PRO A 40 -4.92 18.66 -13.84
CA PRO A 40 -3.69 19.12 -13.19
C PRO A 40 -3.92 19.90 -11.89
N GLU A 41 -4.99 20.68 -11.84
CA GLU A 41 -5.37 21.53 -10.70
C GLU A 41 -5.73 20.72 -9.44
N THR A 42 -6.22 19.48 -9.61
CA THR A 42 -6.71 18.64 -8.51
C THR A 42 -5.74 17.51 -8.14
N ARG A 43 -4.74 17.22 -8.98
CA ARG A 43 -3.76 16.14 -8.75
C ARG A 43 -3.03 16.26 -7.42
N ASN A 44 -2.52 17.47 -7.14
CA ASN A 44 -1.76 17.72 -5.93
C ASN A 44 -2.64 17.59 -4.67
N LYS A 45 -3.88 18.09 -4.75
CA LYS A 45 -4.87 17.93 -3.66
C LYS A 45 -5.21 16.45 -3.44
N ALA A 46 -5.44 15.68 -4.51
CA ALA A 46 -5.74 14.25 -4.41
C ALA A 46 -4.58 13.47 -3.77
N ARG A 47 -3.34 13.79 -4.15
CA ARG A 47 -2.15 13.15 -3.59
C ARG A 47 -1.99 13.46 -2.10
N GLN A 48 -2.07 14.73 -1.72
CA GLN A 48 -1.93 15.14 -0.32
C GLN A 48 -3.06 14.58 0.55
N LEU A 49 -4.30 14.67 0.08
CA LEU A 49 -5.45 14.13 0.79
C LEU A 49 -5.37 12.60 0.89
N GLY A 50 -4.98 11.93 -0.19
CA GLY A 50 -4.78 10.48 -0.21
C GLY A 50 -3.74 10.03 0.80
N LEU A 51 -2.55 10.64 0.85
CA LEU A 51 -1.51 10.34 1.83
C LEU A 51 -1.97 10.62 3.27
N GLY A 52 -2.65 11.75 3.51
CA GLY A 52 -3.14 12.09 4.84
C GLY A 52 -4.20 11.13 5.35
N LEU A 53 -5.15 10.74 4.49
CA LEU A 53 -6.17 9.76 4.82
C LEU A 53 -5.58 8.36 5.01
N ALA A 54 -4.62 7.96 4.18
CA ALA A 54 -3.88 6.71 4.33
C ALA A 54 -3.19 6.64 5.70
N MET A 55 -2.49 7.70 6.11
CA MET A 55 -1.90 7.79 7.46
C MET A 55 -2.95 7.61 8.55
N PHE A 56 -4.07 8.32 8.43
CA PHE A 56 -5.14 8.25 9.43
C PHE A 56 -5.71 6.82 9.55
N VAL A 57 -5.99 6.17 8.43
CA VAL A 57 -6.47 4.78 8.38
C VAL A 57 -5.45 3.83 9.01
N ARG A 58 -4.16 4.00 8.70
CA ARG A 58 -3.07 3.17 9.26
C ARG A 58 -2.94 3.33 10.77
N ILE A 59 -3.05 4.54 11.29
CA ILE A 59 -3.08 4.79 12.74
C ILE A 59 -4.31 4.14 13.37
N LEU A 60 -5.48 4.23 12.74
CA LEU A 60 -6.70 3.55 13.22
C LEU A 60 -6.53 2.03 13.25
N LEU A 61 -5.91 1.43 12.23
CA LEU A 61 -5.62 -0.01 12.21
C LEU A 61 -4.67 -0.40 13.35
N LEU A 62 -3.63 0.39 13.61
CA LEU A 62 -2.71 0.17 14.74
C LEU A 62 -3.42 0.29 16.09
N LEU A 63 -4.29 1.28 16.27
CA LEU A 63 -5.08 1.41 17.50
C LEU A 63 -6.10 0.28 17.67
N SER A 64 -6.58 -0.26 16.55
CA SER A 64 -7.51 -1.40 16.51
C SER A 64 -6.79 -2.76 16.50
N ILE A 65 -5.54 -2.81 16.94
CA ILE A 65 -4.66 -3.97 16.84
C ILE A 65 -5.27 -5.27 17.39
N ALA A 66 -5.99 -5.16 18.50
CA ALA A 66 -6.67 -6.29 19.13
C ALA A 66 -7.78 -6.87 18.22
N TRP A 67 -8.37 -6.04 17.36
CA TRP A 67 -9.35 -6.47 16.35
C TRP A 67 -8.64 -7.05 15.12
N VAL A 68 -7.57 -6.40 14.65
CA VAL A 68 -6.75 -6.87 13.52
C VAL A 68 -6.19 -8.27 13.80
N VAL A 69 -5.68 -8.53 15.01
CA VAL A 69 -5.20 -9.86 15.43
C VAL A 69 -6.32 -10.89 15.43
N ARG A 70 -7.56 -10.51 15.75
CA ARG A 70 -8.72 -11.44 15.65
C ARG A 70 -9.04 -11.84 14.23
N LEU A 71 -8.70 -11.03 13.23
CA LEU A 71 -8.89 -11.37 11.80
C LEU A 71 -8.01 -12.54 11.34
N THR A 72 -6.94 -12.86 12.07
CA THR A 72 -6.09 -14.03 11.78
C THR A 72 -6.68 -15.34 12.31
N ALA A 73 -7.74 -15.28 13.15
CA ALA A 73 -8.42 -16.47 13.60
C ALA A 73 -9.17 -17.15 12.44
N PRO A 74 -9.13 -18.49 12.34
CA PRO A 74 -9.82 -19.21 11.29
C PRO A 74 -11.34 -19.02 11.39
N LEU A 75 -11.98 -18.66 10.27
CA LEU A 75 -13.42 -18.52 10.16
C LEU A 75 -14.08 -19.84 9.73
N PHE A 76 -13.44 -20.54 8.78
CA PHE A 76 -13.89 -21.83 8.26
C PHE A 76 -12.72 -22.56 7.59
N THR A 77 -12.89 -23.86 7.37
CA THR A 77 -11.93 -24.68 6.64
C THR A 77 -12.47 -24.99 5.25
N ALA A 78 -11.72 -24.66 4.20
CA ALA A 78 -12.05 -24.99 2.82
C ALA A 78 -10.86 -25.71 2.16
N ILE A 79 -11.13 -26.80 1.48
CA ILE A 79 -10.12 -27.61 0.74
C ILE A 79 -8.92 -28.01 1.63
N GLY A 80 -9.17 -28.26 2.93
CA GLY A 80 -8.13 -28.66 3.88
C GLY A 80 -7.26 -27.53 4.43
N GLN A 81 -7.56 -26.27 4.11
CA GLN A 81 -6.91 -25.07 4.64
C GLN A 81 -7.85 -24.29 5.54
N GLU A 82 -7.32 -23.74 6.62
CA GLU A 82 -8.05 -22.83 7.50
C GLU A 82 -8.05 -21.41 6.90
N ILE A 83 -9.23 -20.88 6.61
CA ILE A 83 -9.36 -19.55 6.00
C ILE A 83 -9.74 -18.56 7.08
N SER A 84 -8.94 -17.52 7.25
CA SER A 84 -9.17 -16.41 8.16
C SER A 84 -9.76 -15.19 7.45
N GLY A 85 -10.22 -14.20 8.24
CA GLY A 85 -10.64 -12.92 7.69
C GLY A 85 -9.51 -12.16 6.99
N ARG A 86 -8.25 -12.31 7.48
CA ARG A 86 -7.06 -11.77 6.84
C ARG A 86 -6.89 -12.35 5.43
N ASP A 87 -7.00 -13.67 5.27
CA ASP A 87 -6.78 -14.34 4.00
C ASP A 87 -7.81 -13.91 2.96
N LEU A 88 -9.06 -13.73 3.36
CA LEU A 88 -10.11 -13.19 2.47
C LEU A 88 -9.77 -11.76 2.01
N ILE A 89 -9.30 -10.89 2.90
CA ILE A 89 -8.92 -9.52 2.54
C ILE A 89 -7.71 -9.53 1.60
N LEU A 90 -6.70 -10.37 1.86
CA LEU A 90 -5.52 -10.52 1.02
C LEU A 90 -5.89 -11.08 -0.37
N MET A 91 -6.76 -12.08 -0.43
CA MET A 91 -7.26 -12.66 -1.68
C MET A 91 -7.98 -11.60 -2.53
N ILE A 92 -8.98 -10.95 -1.95
CA ILE A 92 -9.77 -9.92 -2.66
C ILE A 92 -8.88 -8.75 -3.07
N GLY A 93 -8.00 -8.30 -2.17
CA GLY A 93 -7.06 -7.21 -2.43
C GLY A 93 -6.04 -7.56 -3.51
N GLY A 94 -5.47 -8.75 -3.47
CA GLY A 94 -4.55 -9.24 -4.48
C GLY A 94 -5.21 -9.33 -5.86
N LEU A 95 -6.41 -9.93 -5.95
CA LEU A 95 -7.18 -9.98 -7.20
C LEU A 95 -7.54 -8.59 -7.72
N PHE A 96 -7.90 -7.66 -6.83
CA PHE A 96 -8.15 -6.27 -7.20
C PHE A 96 -6.90 -5.60 -7.78
N LEU A 97 -5.72 -5.81 -7.16
CA LEU A 97 -4.45 -5.30 -7.67
C LEU A 97 -4.10 -5.87 -9.04
N LEU A 98 -4.26 -7.18 -9.23
CA LEU A 98 -4.02 -7.84 -10.52
C LEU A 98 -4.89 -7.23 -11.62
N ALA A 99 -6.20 -7.18 -11.38
CA ALA A 99 -7.15 -6.61 -12.33
C ALA A 99 -6.85 -5.14 -12.63
N LYS A 100 -6.55 -4.35 -11.58
CA LYS A 100 -6.29 -2.92 -11.70
C LYS A 100 -4.99 -2.64 -12.43
N SER A 101 -3.89 -3.32 -12.05
CA SER A 101 -2.58 -3.15 -12.70
C SER A 101 -2.64 -3.53 -14.17
N THR A 102 -3.27 -4.66 -14.50
CA THR A 102 -3.46 -5.10 -15.89
C THR A 102 -4.25 -4.09 -16.71
N HIS A 103 -5.36 -3.59 -16.15
CA HIS A 103 -6.18 -2.57 -16.84
C HIS A 103 -5.40 -1.26 -17.06
N GLU A 104 -4.59 -0.84 -16.08
CA GLU A 104 -3.76 0.37 -16.21
C GLU A 104 -2.64 0.19 -17.25
N MET A 105 -2.00 -0.99 -17.27
CA MET A 105 -0.98 -1.32 -18.28
C MET A 105 -1.57 -1.30 -19.67
N HIS A 106 -2.71 -1.96 -19.87
CA HIS A 106 -3.42 -1.97 -21.14
C HIS A 106 -3.75 -0.55 -21.62
N GLY A 107 -4.33 0.28 -20.75
CA GLY A 107 -4.63 1.66 -21.09
C GLY A 107 -3.40 2.55 -21.39
N GLN A 108 -2.20 2.21 -20.85
CA GLN A 108 -0.97 2.91 -21.21
C GLN A 108 -0.45 2.49 -22.59
N LEU A 109 -0.53 1.20 -22.93
CA LEU A 109 -0.04 0.65 -24.20
C LEU A 109 -0.91 1.07 -25.38
N GLU A 110 -2.24 1.05 -25.22
CA GLU A 110 -3.14 1.44 -26.30
C GLU A 110 -3.25 2.97 -26.53
N ALA A 111 -2.89 3.78 -25.52
CA ALA A 111 -2.88 5.23 -25.67
C ALA A 111 -1.84 5.72 -26.72
N ASP A 112 -0.80 4.93 -27.00
CA ASP A 112 0.22 5.23 -28.01
C ASP A 112 -0.25 4.91 -29.45
N GLU A 113 -1.30 4.12 -29.65
CA GLU A 113 -1.80 3.72 -30.97
C GLU A 113 -2.83 4.69 -31.58
N GLY A 114 -2.96 5.91 -31.06
CA GLY A 114 -3.79 6.96 -31.69
C GLY A 114 -5.30 6.77 -31.56
N HIS A 115 -5.78 5.74 -30.86
CA HIS A 115 -7.18 5.61 -30.50
C HIS A 115 -7.46 6.46 -29.27
N SER A 116 -7.90 7.71 -29.48
CA SER A 116 -8.42 8.54 -28.40
C SER A 116 -9.76 7.96 -27.94
N SER A 117 -9.72 6.84 -27.22
CA SER A 117 -10.89 6.45 -26.43
C SER A 117 -11.16 7.61 -25.48
N LYS A 118 -12.38 8.16 -25.51
CA LYS A 118 -12.83 9.23 -24.60
C LYS A 118 -12.45 8.79 -23.19
N ARG A 119 -11.36 9.36 -22.64
CA ARG A 119 -10.97 9.14 -21.25
C ARG A 119 -12.19 9.53 -20.41
N VAL A 120 -12.91 8.54 -19.90
CA VAL A 120 -13.96 8.80 -18.94
C VAL A 120 -13.30 9.57 -17.80
N ALA A 121 -13.75 10.79 -17.55
CA ALA A 121 -13.19 11.65 -16.54
C ALA A 121 -13.26 10.92 -15.19
N THR A 122 -12.12 10.49 -14.69
CA THR A 122 -12.04 9.78 -13.42
C THR A 122 -12.44 10.76 -12.32
N SER A 123 -13.45 10.43 -11.54
CA SER A 123 -13.92 11.28 -10.44
C SER A 123 -12.85 11.37 -9.35
N PHE A 124 -12.68 12.54 -8.76
CA PHE A 124 -11.80 12.78 -7.61
C PHE A 124 -12.09 11.78 -6.47
N THR A 125 -13.38 11.60 -6.14
CA THR A 125 -13.81 10.65 -5.10
C THR A 125 -13.41 9.21 -5.44
N SER A 126 -13.54 8.80 -6.70
CA SER A 126 -13.13 7.46 -7.15
C SER A 126 -11.63 7.23 -6.97
N VAL A 127 -10.80 8.24 -7.24
CA VAL A 127 -9.35 8.16 -7.02
C VAL A 127 -9.04 8.03 -5.52
N ILE A 128 -9.66 8.84 -4.67
CA ILE A 128 -9.45 8.76 -3.22
C ILE A 128 -9.88 7.40 -2.66
N VAL A 129 -11.04 6.89 -3.06
CA VAL A 129 -11.51 5.56 -2.63
C VAL A 129 -10.52 4.46 -3.06
N GLN A 130 -10.01 4.50 -4.29
CA GLN A 130 -9.01 3.54 -4.76
C GLN A 130 -7.71 3.62 -3.94
N ILE A 131 -7.23 4.83 -3.64
CA ILE A 131 -6.05 5.03 -2.79
C ILE A 131 -6.27 4.42 -1.41
N LEU A 132 -7.41 4.68 -0.78
CA LEU A 132 -7.73 4.16 0.56
C LEU A 132 -7.86 2.63 0.57
N LEU A 133 -8.53 2.05 -0.43
CA LEU A 133 -8.68 0.59 -0.53
C LEU A 133 -7.31 -0.09 -0.61
N LEU A 134 -6.41 0.45 -1.43
CA LEU A 134 -5.06 -0.09 -1.56
C LEU A 134 -4.25 0.06 -0.29
N ASP A 135 -4.32 1.25 0.34
CA ASP A 135 -3.59 1.45 1.60
C ASP A 135 -4.10 0.52 2.71
N ILE A 136 -5.41 0.26 2.80
CA ILE A 136 -5.96 -0.72 3.76
C ILE A 136 -5.38 -2.12 3.51
N ILE A 137 -5.33 -2.56 2.25
CA ILE A 137 -4.83 -3.88 1.88
C ILE A 137 -3.35 -4.02 2.28
N PHE A 138 -2.51 -3.03 1.94
CA PHE A 138 -1.09 -3.05 2.28
C PHE A 138 -0.83 -2.84 3.77
N SER A 139 -1.63 -2.00 4.42
CA SER A 139 -1.48 -1.69 5.84
C SER A 139 -1.88 -2.84 6.74
N LEU A 140 -2.85 -3.67 6.34
CA LEU A 140 -3.24 -4.82 7.14
C LEU A 140 -2.06 -5.78 7.35
N ASP A 141 -1.32 -6.05 6.30
CA ASP A 141 -0.16 -6.93 6.33
C ASP A 141 1.04 -6.29 7.08
N SER A 142 1.30 -5.00 6.86
CA SER A 142 2.37 -4.29 7.56
C SER A 142 2.07 -4.14 9.06
N VAL A 143 0.82 -3.92 9.44
CA VAL A 143 0.40 -3.84 10.86
C VAL A 143 0.59 -5.19 11.57
N ILE A 144 0.19 -6.30 10.95
CA ILE A 144 0.40 -7.64 11.52
C ILE A 144 1.90 -7.91 11.69
N THR A 145 2.72 -7.55 10.71
CA THR A 145 4.18 -7.68 10.78
C THR A 145 4.78 -6.81 11.89
N ALA A 146 4.31 -5.56 12.03
CA ALA A 146 4.77 -4.63 13.07
C ALA A 146 4.49 -5.14 14.48
N VAL A 147 3.33 -5.80 14.69
CA VAL A 147 3.00 -6.46 15.98
C VAL A 147 4.01 -7.52 16.38
N GLY A 148 4.52 -8.27 15.40
CA GLY A 148 5.56 -9.28 15.65
C GLY A 148 6.94 -8.69 15.98
N MET A 149 7.18 -7.41 15.63
CA MET A 149 8.48 -6.76 15.78
C MET A 149 8.57 -5.79 16.98
N ALA A 150 7.46 -5.21 17.40
CA ALA A 150 7.42 -4.27 18.50
C ALA A 150 6.26 -4.58 19.44
N ASN A 151 6.55 -4.56 20.75
CA ASN A 151 5.53 -4.78 21.81
C ASN A 151 4.79 -3.49 22.17
N ASP A 152 5.25 -2.32 21.70
CA ASP A 152 4.71 -1.02 22.08
C ASP A 152 4.10 -0.31 20.87
N VAL A 153 2.79 -0.11 20.93
CA VAL A 153 2.01 0.57 19.88
C VAL A 153 2.50 2.01 19.65
N SER A 154 3.07 2.65 20.68
CA SER A 154 3.61 4.02 20.54
C SER A 154 4.80 4.05 19.60
N ILE A 155 5.65 3.01 19.61
CA ILE A 155 6.79 2.88 18.69
C ILE A 155 6.29 2.72 17.26
N MET A 156 5.29 1.85 17.06
CA MET A 156 4.70 1.62 15.74
C MET A 156 4.07 2.90 15.16
N ILE A 157 3.26 3.61 15.96
CA ILE A 157 2.65 4.88 15.54
C ILE A 157 3.73 5.91 15.19
N SER A 158 4.77 6.02 16.03
CA SER A 158 5.87 6.96 15.78
C SER A 158 6.60 6.65 14.47
N ALA A 159 6.85 5.36 14.19
CA ALA A 159 7.47 4.91 12.95
C ALA A 159 6.61 5.27 11.72
N VAL A 160 5.31 5.01 11.78
CA VAL A 160 4.35 5.37 10.71
C VAL A 160 4.32 6.87 10.49
N VAL A 161 4.25 7.68 11.56
CA VAL A 161 4.21 9.14 11.44
C VAL A 161 5.48 9.66 10.75
N VAL A 162 6.66 9.19 11.16
CA VAL A 162 7.93 9.59 10.54
C VAL A 162 8.00 9.16 9.07
N ALA A 163 7.60 7.93 8.75
CA ALA A 163 7.57 7.44 7.39
C ALA A 163 6.63 8.26 6.50
N VAL A 164 5.45 8.62 7.00
CA VAL A 164 4.49 9.44 6.24
C VAL A 164 4.98 10.87 6.05
N ILE A 165 5.61 11.48 7.05
CA ILE A 165 6.27 12.80 6.88
C ILE A 165 7.31 12.71 5.76
N PHE A 166 8.14 11.66 5.76
CA PHE A 166 9.09 11.42 4.68
C PHE A 166 8.38 11.31 3.31
N MET A 167 7.32 10.50 3.22
CA MET A 167 6.54 10.36 1.99
C MET A 167 5.94 11.70 1.53
N PHE A 168 5.41 12.54 2.44
CA PHE A 168 4.90 13.86 2.09
C PHE A 168 5.96 14.77 1.48
N LEU A 169 7.18 14.75 2.03
CA LEU A 169 8.29 15.57 1.52
C LEU A 169 8.71 15.15 0.11
N PHE A 170 8.76 13.85 -0.15
CA PHE A 170 9.26 13.30 -1.41
C PHE A 170 8.17 12.99 -2.45
N ALA A 171 6.89 12.93 -2.06
CA ALA A 171 5.79 12.58 -2.97
C ALA A 171 5.74 13.47 -4.22
N GLY A 172 6.07 14.75 -4.11
CA GLY A 172 6.14 15.68 -5.25
C GLY A 172 7.22 15.32 -6.25
N ALA A 173 8.41 15.03 -5.75
CA ALA A 173 9.56 14.65 -6.58
C ALA A 173 9.33 13.29 -7.25
N VAL A 174 8.85 12.31 -6.50
CA VAL A 174 8.51 10.96 -7.00
C VAL A 174 7.44 11.04 -8.08
N SER A 175 6.36 11.78 -7.84
CA SER A 175 5.27 11.97 -8.80
C SER A 175 5.76 12.60 -10.10
N GLY A 176 6.52 13.68 -10.01
CA GLY A 176 7.08 14.34 -11.18
C GLY A 176 8.10 13.47 -11.95
N PHE A 177 8.82 12.59 -11.26
CA PHE A 177 9.71 11.62 -11.87
C PHE A 177 8.93 10.55 -12.63
N VAL A 178 7.93 9.94 -12.01
CA VAL A 178 7.08 8.90 -12.61
C VAL A 178 6.31 9.45 -13.82
N GLU A 179 5.79 10.68 -13.73
CA GLU A 179 5.06 11.31 -14.83
C GLU A 179 5.94 11.56 -16.06
N ARG A 180 7.23 11.87 -15.86
CA ARG A 180 8.18 12.15 -16.96
C ARG A 180 8.76 10.89 -17.59
N HIS A 181 8.65 9.74 -16.92
CA HIS A 181 9.28 8.49 -17.36
C HIS A 181 8.24 7.39 -17.53
N PRO A 182 7.61 7.22 -18.71
CA PRO A 182 6.60 6.20 -18.96
C PRO A 182 7.08 4.78 -18.62
N THR A 183 8.36 4.48 -18.87
CA THR A 183 8.97 3.19 -18.55
C THR A 183 8.94 2.90 -17.04
N ILE A 184 9.23 3.92 -16.22
CA ILE A 184 9.15 3.79 -14.74
C ILE A 184 7.71 3.55 -14.30
N LYS A 185 6.75 4.18 -14.97
CA LYS A 185 5.33 3.96 -14.70
C LYS A 185 4.92 2.51 -15.02
N MET A 186 5.38 1.97 -16.14
CA MET A 186 5.14 0.57 -16.52
C MET A 186 5.82 -0.39 -15.53
N LEU A 187 7.06 -0.10 -15.13
CA LEU A 187 7.78 -0.89 -14.12
C LEU A 187 7.01 -0.90 -12.79
N ALA A 188 6.52 0.25 -12.33
CA ALA A 188 5.73 0.33 -11.10
C ALA A 188 4.42 -0.46 -11.18
N LEU A 189 3.73 -0.43 -12.33
CA LEU A 189 2.53 -1.23 -12.55
C LEU A 189 2.84 -2.74 -12.56
N SER A 190 3.97 -3.15 -13.16
CA SER A 190 4.44 -4.54 -13.13
C SER A 190 4.77 -5.00 -11.70
N PHE A 191 5.35 -4.11 -10.90
CA PHE A 191 5.63 -4.36 -9.50
C PHE A 191 4.34 -4.52 -8.67
N LEU A 192 3.32 -3.68 -8.91
CA LEU A 192 2.00 -3.84 -8.30
C LEU A 192 1.34 -5.18 -8.67
N LEU A 193 1.54 -5.63 -9.91
CA LEU A 193 1.06 -6.94 -10.35
C LEU A 193 1.76 -8.06 -9.57
N LEU A 194 3.08 -7.96 -9.39
CA LEU A 194 3.86 -8.91 -8.58
C LEU A 194 3.37 -8.93 -7.11
N ILE A 195 3.12 -7.77 -6.52
CA ILE A 195 2.54 -7.69 -5.18
C ILE A 195 1.15 -8.32 -5.14
N GLY A 196 0.31 -8.09 -6.14
CA GLY A 196 -1.00 -8.73 -6.26
C GLY A 196 -0.92 -10.26 -6.25
N VAL A 197 0.02 -10.83 -7.02
CA VAL A 197 0.29 -12.28 -7.02
C VAL A 197 0.75 -12.75 -5.63
N SER A 198 1.66 -12.00 -5.00
CA SER A 198 2.16 -12.34 -3.66
C SER A 198 1.06 -12.34 -2.61
N LEU A 199 0.14 -11.37 -2.63
CA LEU A 199 -1.00 -11.33 -1.70
C LEU A 199 -1.96 -12.51 -1.91
N VAL A 200 -2.23 -12.88 -3.17
CA VAL A 200 -3.04 -14.07 -3.48
C VAL A 200 -2.34 -15.33 -2.99
N ALA A 201 -1.04 -15.46 -3.21
CA ALA A 201 -0.26 -16.60 -2.71
C ALA A 201 -0.30 -16.68 -1.18
N GLU A 202 -0.10 -15.54 -0.50
CA GLU A 202 -0.11 -15.46 0.95
C GLU A 202 -1.49 -15.78 1.56
N SER A 203 -2.58 -15.42 0.87
CA SER A 203 -3.95 -15.78 1.27
C SER A 203 -4.25 -17.29 1.15
N LEU A 204 -3.39 -18.03 0.47
CA LEU A 204 -3.43 -19.50 0.31
C LEU A 204 -2.32 -20.20 1.12
N ASP A 205 -1.78 -19.55 2.16
CA ASP A 205 -0.69 -20.03 3.02
C ASP A 205 0.66 -20.27 2.30
N PHE A 206 0.82 -19.79 1.06
CA PHE A 206 2.12 -19.76 0.39
C PHE A 206 2.92 -18.54 0.83
N HIS A 207 3.79 -18.73 1.81
CA HIS A 207 4.59 -17.64 2.37
C HIS A 207 5.75 -17.24 1.45
N ILE A 208 5.66 -16.11 0.81
CA ILE A 208 6.74 -15.52 0.00
C ILE A 208 7.47 -14.48 0.84
N PRO A 209 8.76 -14.71 1.23
CA PRO A 209 9.49 -13.73 2.00
C PRO A 209 9.56 -12.38 1.25
N LYS A 210 9.14 -11.31 1.92
CA LYS A 210 9.08 -9.96 1.32
C LYS A 210 10.41 -9.48 0.77
N GLY A 211 11.53 -9.97 1.31
CA GLY A 211 12.86 -9.70 0.77
C GLY A 211 13.03 -10.09 -0.69
N TYR A 212 12.39 -11.16 -1.17
CA TYR A 212 12.45 -11.55 -2.60
C TYR A 212 11.58 -10.69 -3.50
N ILE A 213 10.65 -9.93 -2.95
CA ILE A 213 9.77 -9.04 -3.71
C ILE A 213 10.40 -7.66 -3.82
N TYR A 214 11.05 -7.17 -2.75
CA TYR A 214 11.54 -5.80 -2.66
C TYR A 214 13.05 -5.63 -2.92
N PHE A 215 13.84 -6.70 -2.89
CA PHE A 215 15.28 -6.75 -3.10
C PHE A 215 15.71 -7.84 -4.07
#